data_8f5d5c12b0470bcc6cbe3a4d1fdd47ed
#
_entry.id   8f5d5c12b0470bcc6cbe3a4d1fdd47ed
#
_cell.length_a   1.000
_cell.length_b   1.000
_cell.length_c   1.000
_cell.angle_alpha   90.00
_cell.angle_beta   90.00
_cell.angle_gamma   90.00
#
_symmetry.space_group_name_H-M   'P 1'
#
loop_
_entity.id
_entity.type
_entity.pdbx_description
1 polymer ?
#
loop_
_entity_poly.entity_id
_entity_poly.type
_entity_poly.pdbx_seq_one_letter_code
_entity_poly.pdbx_strand_id
1 'polypeptide(L)'
;MRLSLLATLPIALIACSGNAPATEGSPQAGETPPSAKPFRETIVTDFVSPWALAFLPDERIVVTEKAGQMILLSPDGKRRQTIATLSVDTAGQGGLMDVVPAPDFATSKRIYFSYSTKGAGGKGVVLARGRLRDDGRGGDRLSEIEALFQARPFVEGDGHYSGRIAFAPDGQSLFFTNGERQKFTPAQDPQATLGKVLRLTLDGKPAPGNPLAAKGFAPEVWSYGHRNLLGIAFDGEGRLWEQEMGPKGGDEVNLIMPGRNYGWPNASNGRHYDGRDIPDHAPGDGYEPPKVWWNPVISPGGLMIYTGKMFPQWQGDAFIGGLSSQSLVRVDLDGQNARKGDQWPMGARIRDVDQGPDGAIWLIEDGGKSQGRLIRLTAK
;
A
#
# COMPACT_ATOMS: atom_id res chain seq x y z
N MET A 1 -92.71 -2.70 -13.57
CA MET A 1 -92.18 -3.20 -12.28
C MET A 1 -91.76 -4.64 -12.45
N ARG A 2 -90.53 -4.92 -12.70
CA ARG A 2 -89.84 -6.21 -12.44
C ARG A 2 -88.39 -5.93 -12.33
N LEU A 3 -87.83 -6.15 -11.15
CA LEU A 3 -86.39 -6.14 -10.81
C LEU A 3 -85.73 -7.38 -11.46
N SER A 4 -84.62 -7.20 -12.11
CA SER A 4 -83.78 -8.28 -12.53
C SER A 4 -82.38 -8.03 -11.86
N LEU A 5 -81.98 -8.90 -10.92
CA LEU A 5 -80.65 -8.97 -10.33
C LEU A 5 -79.70 -9.53 -11.38
N LEU A 6 -78.61 -8.83 -11.65
CA LEU A 6 -77.44 -9.35 -12.34
C LEU A 6 -76.37 -9.69 -11.29
N ALA A 7 -76.02 -10.96 -11.19
CA ALA A 7 -74.95 -11.45 -10.40
C ALA A 7 -73.64 -11.27 -11.16
N THR A 8 -72.71 -10.55 -10.58
CA THR A 8 -71.28 -10.45 -11.05
C THR A 8 -70.38 -11.46 -10.36
N LEU A 9 -69.87 -12.38 -11.14
CA LEU A 9 -68.73 -13.27 -10.69
C LEU A 9 -67.43 -12.48 -10.67
N PRO A 10 -66.57 -12.64 -9.65
CA PRO A 10 -65.21 -12.10 -9.68
C PRO A 10 -64.29 -13.07 -10.44
N ILE A 11 -63.62 -12.53 -11.49
CA ILE A 11 -62.50 -13.18 -12.18
C ILE A 11 -61.26 -13.04 -11.29
N ALA A 12 -60.76 -14.15 -10.75
CA ALA A 12 -59.48 -14.18 -10.07
C ALA A 12 -58.34 -14.17 -11.10
N LEU A 13 -57.60 -13.07 -11.16
CA LEU A 13 -56.32 -12.98 -11.88
C LEU A 13 -55.24 -13.71 -11.03
N ILE A 14 -54.79 -14.86 -11.49
CA ILE A 14 -53.60 -15.53 -11.00
C ILE A 14 -52.40 -14.79 -11.61
N ALA A 15 -51.75 -13.97 -10.80
CA ALA A 15 -50.44 -13.39 -11.14
C ALA A 15 -49.37 -14.47 -10.92
N CYS A 16 -48.85 -15.04 -11.99
CA CYS A 16 -47.62 -15.82 -11.95
C CYS A 16 -46.44 -14.86 -11.70
N SER A 17 -45.98 -14.75 -10.45
CA SER A 17 -44.72 -14.13 -10.14
C SER A 17 -43.59 -15.12 -10.51
N GLY A 18 -43.04 -14.95 -11.70
CA GLY A 18 -41.78 -15.60 -12.08
C GLY A 18 -40.66 -14.96 -11.29
N ASN A 19 -40.15 -15.67 -10.27
CA ASN A 19 -38.84 -15.37 -9.66
C ASN A 19 -37.77 -15.64 -10.73
N ALA A 20 -37.17 -14.60 -11.25
CA ALA A 20 -35.91 -14.72 -11.93
C ALA A 20 -34.85 -15.16 -10.87
N PRO A 21 -33.96 -16.11 -11.17
CA PRO A 21 -32.90 -16.45 -10.24
C PRO A 21 -31.99 -15.23 -10.07
N ALA A 22 -31.81 -14.79 -8.81
CA ALA A 22 -30.78 -13.86 -8.45
C ALA A 22 -29.44 -14.43 -8.93
N THR A 23 -28.73 -13.70 -9.75
CA THR A 23 -27.34 -13.97 -10.06
C THR A 23 -26.59 -13.96 -8.74
N GLU A 24 -26.06 -15.11 -8.33
CA GLU A 24 -25.19 -15.24 -7.17
C GLU A 24 -23.97 -14.34 -7.42
N GLY A 25 -23.93 -13.22 -6.70
CA GLY A 25 -22.72 -12.42 -6.54
C GLY A 25 -21.66 -13.35 -5.92
N SER A 26 -20.42 -13.21 -6.38
CA SER A 26 -19.27 -13.95 -5.85
C SER A 26 -19.31 -13.98 -4.33
N PRO A 27 -19.07 -15.11 -3.67
CA PRO A 27 -19.26 -15.26 -2.24
C PRO A 27 -18.38 -14.26 -1.51
N GLN A 28 -19.00 -13.33 -0.80
CA GLN A 28 -18.35 -12.47 0.18
C GLN A 28 -17.77 -13.43 1.24
N ALA A 29 -16.44 -13.59 1.22
CA ALA A 29 -15.78 -14.44 2.21
C ALA A 29 -16.13 -13.89 3.60
N GLY A 30 -16.84 -14.66 4.40
CA GLY A 30 -17.26 -14.29 5.74
C GLY A 30 -16.03 -13.85 6.57
N GLU A 31 -16.25 -12.91 7.51
CA GLU A 31 -15.25 -12.51 8.48
C GLU A 31 -14.71 -13.78 9.17
N THR A 32 -13.45 -14.10 8.94
CA THR A 32 -12.78 -15.16 9.67
C THR A 32 -12.70 -14.71 11.13
N PRO A 33 -13.22 -15.48 12.10
CA PRO A 33 -13.09 -15.07 13.50
C PRO A 33 -11.61 -14.89 13.85
N PRO A 34 -11.26 -13.94 14.72
CA PRO A 34 -9.88 -13.66 15.04
C PRO A 34 -9.21 -14.92 15.58
N SER A 35 -8.27 -15.45 14.81
CA SER A 35 -7.51 -16.63 15.22
C SER A 35 -6.60 -16.28 16.40
N ALA A 36 -6.35 -17.25 17.27
CA ALA A 36 -5.38 -17.06 18.36
C ALA A 36 -4.03 -16.69 17.76
N LYS A 37 -3.39 -15.62 18.25
CA LYS A 37 -2.08 -15.18 17.76
C LYS A 37 -1.07 -16.34 17.86
N PRO A 38 -0.48 -16.80 16.77
CA PRO A 38 0.47 -17.92 16.77
C PRO A 38 1.92 -17.45 17.06
N PHE A 39 2.09 -16.20 17.42
CA PHE A 39 3.38 -15.56 17.68
C PHE A 39 3.42 -14.91 19.06
N ARG A 40 4.64 -14.65 19.56
CA ARG A 40 4.93 -13.79 20.72
C ARG A 40 5.29 -12.40 20.24
N GLU A 41 4.83 -11.38 20.97
CA GLU A 41 5.12 -9.99 20.72
C GLU A 41 6.19 -9.49 21.69
N THR A 42 7.21 -8.81 21.18
CA THR A 42 8.22 -8.12 21.98
C THR A 42 8.31 -6.68 21.56
N ILE A 43 8.05 -5.74 22.47
CA ILE A 43 8.28 -4.31 22.22
C ILE A 43 9.77 -4.06 22.27
N VAL A 44 10.34 -3.50 21.22
CA VAL A 44 11.78 -3.21 21.09
C VAL A 44 12.07 -1.79 21.54
N THR A 45 11.39 -0.82 21.00
CA THR A 45 11.49 0.61 21.31
C THR A 45 10.30 1.36 20.74
N ASP A 46 10.25 2.68 20.87
CA ASP A 46 9.20 3.55 20.36
C ASP A 46 9.76 4.73 19.56
N PHE A 47 8.90 5.35 18.76
CA PHE A 47 9.21 6.46 17.87
C PHE A 47 8.08 7.49 17.85
N VAL A 48 8.36 8.70 17.39
CA VAL A 48 7.36 9.76 17.25
C VAL A 48 6.77 9.72 15.84
N SER A 49 5.54 9.26 15.69
CA SER A 49 4.86 9.13 14.40
C SER A 49 5.72 8.41 13.34
N PRO A 50 6.18 7.18 13.60
CA PRO A 50 7.00 6.46 12.63
C PRO A 50 6.17 6.12 11.38
N TRP A 51 6.85 6.01 10.23
CA TRP A 51 6.16 5.75 8.96
C TRP A 51 6.62 4.46 8.29
N ALA A 52 7.92 4.18 8.22
CA ALA A 52 8.47 2.96 7.62
C ALA A 52 9.69 2.46 8.38
N LEU A 53 9.97 1.18 8.22
CA LEU A 53 11.20 0.54 8.66
C LEU A 53 11.84 -0.24 7.52
N ALA A 54 13.17 -0.38 7.56
CA ALA A 54 13.90 -1.25 6.65
C ALA A 54 15.14 -1.84 7.34
N PHE A 55 15.45 -3.08 7.05
CA PHE A 55 16.69 -3.72 7.49
C PHE A 55 17.83 -3.44 6.51
N LEU A 56 18.95 -3.02 7.03
CA LEU A 56 20.18 -2.95 6.26
C LEU A 56 20.86 -4.34 6.20
N PRO A 57 21.69 -4.63 5.19
CA PRO A 57 22.39 -5.93 5.09
C PRO A 57 23.31 -6.25 6.27
N ASP A 58 23.64 -5.28 7.10
CA ASP A 58 24.39 -5.45 8.35
C ASP A 58 23.48 -5.57 9.59
N GLU A 59 22.19 -5.90 9.36
CA GLU A 59 21.14 -6.12 10.35
C GLU A 59 20.68 -4.87 11.12
N ARG A 60 21.29 -3.71 10.90
CA ARG A 60 20.81 -2.45 11.48
C ARG A 60 19.46 -2.09 10.89
N ILE A 61 18.67 -1.33 11.64
CA ILE A 61 17.31 -0.96 11.26
C ILE A 61 17.27 0.55 10.99
N VAL A 62 16.76 0.95 9.84
CA VAL A 62 16.44 2.34 9.54
C VAL A 62 14.94 2.55 9.75
N VAL A 63 14.59 3.59 10.49
CA VAL A 63 13.19 3.99 10.71
C VAL A 63 13.02 5.45 10.30
N THR A 64 11.93 5.73 9.58
CA THR A 64 11.53 7.10 9.26
C THR A 64 10.46 7.59 10.23
N GLU A 65 10.59 8.81 10.70
CA GLU A 65 9.55 9.54 11.42
C GLU A 65 8.94 10.61 10.51
N LYS A 66 7.62 10.72 10.54
CA LYS A 66 6.85 11.61 9.69
C LYS A 66 7.35 13.07 9.70
N ALA A 67 7.91 13.52 10.83
CA ALA A 67 8.46 14.86 11.00
C ALA A 67 9.74 15.13 10.18
N GLY A 68 10.30 14.12 9.50
CA GLY A 68 11.49 14.26 8.66
C GLY A 68 12.75 13.63 9.26
N GLN A 69 12.67 12.98 10.40
CA GLN A 69 13.82 12.30 11.00
C GLN A 69 13.99 10.89 10.41
N MET A 70 15.23 10.55 10.06
CA MET A 70 15.64 9.20 9.71
C MET A 70 16.55 8.68 10.81
N ILE A 71 16.17 7.56 11.41
CA ILE A 71 16.79 7.03 12.62
C ILE A 71 17.40 5.67 12.31
N LEU A 72 18.62 5.45 12.73
CA LEU A 72 19.33 4.19 12.63
C LEU A 72 19.39 3.54 14.02
N LEU A 73 18.98 2.27 14.07
CA LEU A 73 19.11 1.44 15.28
C LEU A 73 20.18 0.37 15.10
N SER A 74 20.79 -0.02 16.22
CA SER A 74 21.54 -1.28 16.27
C SER A 74 20.59 -2.49 16.06
N PRO A 75 21.11 -3.68 15.67
CA PRO A 75 20.29 -4.87 15.44
C PRO A 75 19.41 -5.27 16.64
N ASP A 76 19.87 -5.01 17.86
CA ASP A 76 19.13 -5.27 19.09
C ASP A 76 18.16 -4.13 19.49
N GLY A 77 18.09 -3.06 18.70
CA GLY A 77 17.23 -1.89 18.94
C GLY A 77 17.67 -0.97 20.09
N LYS A 78 18.77 -1.26 20.79
CA LYS A 78 19.16 -0.53 22.02
C LYS A 78 19.92 0.77 21.75
N ARG A 79 20.70 0.83 20.68
CA ARG A 79 21.42 2.06 20.28
C ARG A 79 20.63 2.73 19.17
N ARG A 80 20.43 4.02 19.32
CA ARG A 80 19.63 4.85 18.42
C ARG A 80 20.42 6.10 18.03
N GLN A 81 20.40 6.42 16.73
CA GLN A 81 21.04 7.61 16.20
C GLN A 81 20.17 8.22 15.08
N THR A 82 19.97 9.54 15.14
CA THR A 82 19.39 10.28 14.01
C THR A 82 20.48 10.48 12.96
N ILE A 83 20.31 9.88 11.78
CA ILE A 83 21.27 9.95 10.67
C ILE A 83 20.95 11.05 9.65
N ALA A 84 19.72 11.55 9.67
CA ALA A 84 19.28 12.70 8.87
C ALA A 84 18.06 13.39 9.50
N THR A 85 17.94 14.70 9.25
CA THR A 85 16.72 15.47 9.47
C THR A 85 16.41 16.24 8.19
N LEU A 86 15.30 15.92 7.56
CA LEU A 86 14.88 16.44 6.26
C LEU A 86 13.76 17.47 6.44
N SER A 87 13.80 18.53 5.63
CA SER A 87 12.68 19.47 5.55
C SER A 87 11.59 18.88 4.66
N VAL A 88 10.46 18.48 5.25
CA VAL A 88 9.34 17.83 4.58
C VAL A 88 8.02 18.53 4.90
N ASP A 89 6.99 18.36 4.08
CA ASP A 89 5.64 18.83 4.40
C ASP A 89 4.90 17.77 5.21
N THR A 90 4.60 18.06 6.48
CA THR A 90 3.97 17.10 7.41
C THR A 90 2.45 17.21 7.47
N ALA A 91 1.83 18.06 6.65
CA ALA A 91 0.39 18.25 6.68
C ALA A 91 -0.37 17.00 6.24
N GLY A 92 -1.48 16.72 6.93
CA GLY A 92 -2.35 15.58 6.64
C GLY A 92 -1.61 14.25 6.63
N GLN A 93 -1.56 13.58 5.49
CA GLN A 93 -0.87 12.30 5.29
C GLN A 93 0.60 12.46 4.83
N GLY A 94 1.08 13.69 4.65
CA GLY A 94 2.45 13.98 4.22
C GLY A 94 3.49 13.77 5.32
N GLY A 95 4.77 13.87 4.95
CA GLY A 95 5.94 13.70 5.83
C GLY A 95 7.11 13.01 5.14
N LEU A 96 8.09 12.58 5.92
CA LEU A 96 9.06 11.56 5.49
C LEU A 96 8.35 10.22 5.54
N MET A 97 8.44 9.45 4.45
CA MET A 97 7.63 8.26 4.25
C MET A 97 8.50 7.02 4.12
N ASP A 98 8.53 6.39 2.97
CA ASP A 98 9.20 5.11 2.78
C ASP A 98 10.72 5.20 2.81
N VAL A 99 11.37 4.09 3.17
CA VAL A 99 12.82 3.94 3.18
C VAL A 99 13.21 2.52 2.82
N VAL A 100 14.13 2.35 1.87
CA VAL A 100 14.64 1.05 1.46
C VAL A 100 16.14 1.14 1.14
N PRO A 101 16.98 0.17 1.55
CA PRO A 101 18.36 0.09 1.11
C PRO A 101 18.45 -0.26 -0.39
N ALA A 102 19.45 0.27 -1.07
CA ALA A 102 19.72 -0.11 -2.46
C ALA A 102 20.05 -1.61 -2.58
N PRO A 103 19.76 -2.27 -3.72
CA PRO A 103 20.15 -3.66 -3.94
C PRO A 103 21.65 -3.91 -3.76
N ASP A 104 22.47 -2.91 -4.10
CA ASP A 104 23.93 -2.92 -3.96
C ASP A 104 24.43 -2.23 -2.68
N PHE A 105 23.58 -2.09 -1.66
CA PHE A 105 23.91 -1.35 -0.42
C PHE A 105 25.23 -1.78 0.22
N ALA A 106 25.57 -3.05 0.16
CA ALA A 106 26.83 -3.57 0.72
C ALA A 106 28.05 -2.78 0.22
N THR A 107 28.01 -2.31 -1.03
CA THR A 107 29.08 -1.53 -1.68
C THR A 107 28.76 -0.05 -1.80
N SER A 108 27.55 0.27 -2.26
CA SER A 108 27.15 1.66 -2.53
C SER A 108 26.82 2.45 -1.28
N LYS A 109 26.35 1.80 -0.21
CA LYS A 109 25.78 2.40 1.01
C LYS A 109 24.62 3.36 0.72
N ARG A 110 23.92 3.20 -0.43
CA ARG A 110 22.81 4.03 -0.83
C ARG A 110 21.52 3.59 -0.12
N ILE A 111 20.73 4.57 0.30
CA ILE A 111 19.38 4.41 0.86
C ILE A 111 18.45 5.25 0.01
N TYR A 112 17.37 4.65 -0.48
CA TYR A 112 16.29 5.35 -1.18
C TYR A 112 15.17 5.64 -0.19
N PHE A 113 14.53 6.78 -0.36
CA PHE A 113 13.42 7.19 0.50
C PHE A 113 12.47 8.13 -0.24
N SER A 114 11.29 8.30 0.31
CA SER A 114 10.30 9.20 -0.23
C SER A 114 9.83 10.21 0.81
N TYR A 115 9.39 11.36 0.35
CA TYR A 115 8.83 12.40 1.21
C TYR A 115 7.88 13.32 0.46
N SER A 116 6.99 13.96 1.19
CA SER A 116 6.14 15.01 0.63
C SER A 116 6.77 16.39 0.77
N THR A 117 6.56 17.24 -0.23
CA THR A 117 7.08 18.60 -0.25
C THR A 117 6.10 19.57 -0.92
N LYS A 118 6.34 20.86 -0.71
CA LYS A 118 5.63 21.96 -1.37
C LYS A 118 6.41 22.42 -2.60
N GLY A 119 5.68 22.85 -3.63
CA GLY A 119 6.25 23.43 -4.84
C GLY A 119 5.21 24.23 -5.60
N ALA A 120 5.53 24.63 -6.82
CA ALA A 120 4.59 25.32 -7.69
C ALA A 120 3.35 24.46 -7.95
N GLY A 121 2.16 25.01 -7.71
CA GLY A 121 0.89 24.32 -7.91
C GLY A 121 0.38 23.50 -6.73
N GLY A 122 1.14 23.42 -5.62
CA GLY A 122 0.68 22.71 -4.41
C GLY A 122 1.74 21.81 -3.79
N LYS A 123 1.37 20.56 -3.56
CA LYS A 123 2.22 19.55 -2.88
C LYS A 123 2.30 18.27 -3.70
N GLY A 124 3.41 17.55 -3.55
CA GLY A 124 3.62 16.28 -4.21
C GLY A 124 4.62 15.42 -3.46
N VAL A 125 4.78 14.20 -3.93
CA VAL A 125 5.75 13.25 -3.40
C VAL A 125 7.03 13.29 -4.21
N VAL A 126 8.15 13.11 -3.53
CA VAL A 126 9.50 13.06 -4.09
C VAL A 126 10.13 11.72 -3.75
N LEU A 127 10.73 11.07 -4.73
CA LEU A 127 11.67 9.98 -4.54
C LEU A 127 13.08 10.57 -4.47
N ALA A 128 13.84 10.18 -3.46
CA ALA A 128 15.21 10.63 -3.25
C ALA A 128 16.12 9.45 -2.87
N ARG A 129 17.42 9.67 -2.91
CA ARG A 129 18.40 8.77 -2.32
C ARG A 129 19.48 9.56 -1.59
N GLY A 130 20.14 8.89 -0.66
CA GLY A 130 21.32 9.40 0.03
C GLY A 130 22.33 8.29 0.26
N ARG A 131 23.47 8.63 0.80
CA ARG A 131 24.54 7.69 1.11
C ARG A 131 24.84 7.68 2.59
N LEU A 132 24.79 6.50 3.22
CA LEU A 132 25.17 6.31 4.60
C LEU A 132 26.69 6.34 4.71
N ARG A 133 27.21 7.21 5.56
CA ARG A 133 28.65 7.39 5.77
C ARG A 133 28.96 7.54 7.25
N ASP A 134 30.14 7.12 7.65
CA ASP A 134 30.70 7.46 8.95
C ASP A 134 30.69 8.99 9.15
N ASP A 135 30.27 9.45 10.31
CA ASP A 135 30.22 10.89 10.67
C ASP A 135 31.55 11.43 11.21
N GLY A 136 32.58 10.56 11.32
CA GLY A 136 33.87 10.89 11.85
C GLY A 136 33.90 11.04 13.38
N ARG A 137 32.82 10.66 14.07
CA ARG A 137 32.65 10.75 15.54
C ARG A 137 32.22 9.42 16.16
N GLY A 138 32.32 8.34 15.39
CA GLY A 138 31.90 6.99 15.79
C GLY A 138 30.42 6.68 15.57
N GLY A 139 29.76 7.47 14.73
CA GLY A 139 28.39 7.28 14.29
C GLY A 139 28.25 7.34 12.77
N ASP A 140 27.01 7.39 12.30
CA ASP A 140 26.67 7.45 10.89
C ASP A 140 25.84 8.71 10.57
N ARG A 141 25.92 9.14 9.33
CA ARG A 141 25.07 10.20 8.77
C ARG A 141 24.65 9.86 7.35
N LEU A 142 23.47 10.28 6.95
CA LEU A 142 23.07 10.26 5.55
C LEU A 142 23.61 11.53 4.87
N SER A 143 24.31 11.35 3.78
CA SER A 143 24.96 12.41 2.99
C SER A 143 24.64 12.24 1.51
N GLU A 144 25.09 13.16 0.68
CA GLU A 144 24.88 13.11 -0.79
C GLU A 144 23.40 12.91 -1.13
N ILE A 145 22.52 13.63 -0.41
CA ILE A 145 21.07 13.50 -0.62
C ILE A 145 20.69 14.22 -1.92
N GLU A 146 20.04 13.48 -2.81
CA GLU A 146 19.56 13.99 -4.10
C GLU A 146 18.12 13.55 -4.37
N ALA A 147 17.31 14.47 -4.90
CA ALA A 147 15.98 14.16 -5.42
C ALA A 147 16.11 13.54 -6.81
N LEU A 148 15.53 12.36 -7.00
CA LEU A 148 15.61 11.59 -8.24
C LEU A 148 14.38 11.80 -9.13
N PHE A 149 13.20 11.88 -8.50
CA PHE A 149 11.95 12.03 -9.20
C PHE A 149 10.95 12.82 -8.36
N GLN A 150 10.11 13.60 -9.03
CA GLN A 150 9.01 14.34 -8.41
C GLN A 150 7.69 14.00 -9.11
N ALA A 151 6.66 13.75 -8.32
CA ALA A 151 5.30 13.55 -8.83
C ALA A 151 4.84 14.79 -9.60
N ARG A 152 4.05 14.61 -10.63
CA ARG A 152 3.49 15.71 -11.41
C ARG A 152 2.08 15.43 -11.91
N PRO A 153 1.22 16.49 -11.91
CA PRO A 153 1.48 17.80 -11.32
C PRO A 153 1.53 17.76 -9.79
N PHE A 154 2.14 18.77 -9.15
CA PHE A 154 1.86 19.07 -7.76
C PHE A 154 0.46 19.66 -7.66
N VAL A 155 -0.29 19.30 -6.62
CA VAL A 155 -1.68 19.72 -6.43
C VAL A 155 -1.94 20.11 -4.98
N GLU A 156 -2.94 20.95 -4.74
CA GLU A 156 -3.39 21.27 -3.40
C GLU A 156 -3.97 20.03 -2.68
N GLY A 157 -3.98 20.09 -1.35
CA GLY A 157 -4.50 19.03 -0.48
C GLY A 157 -3.41 18.21 0.19
N ASP A 158 -3.82 17.46 1.22
CA ASP A 158 -2.92 16.86 2.20
C ASP A 158 -3.10 15.32 2.31
N GLY A 159 -3.74 14.68 1.34
CA GLY A 159 -4.00 13.24 1.34
C GLY A 159 -3.47 12.51 0.12
N HIS A 160 -3.51 11.18 0.18
CA HIS A 160 -3.18 10.21 -0.86
C HIS A 160 -1.83 10.48 -1.54
N TYR A 161 -0.76 10.51 -0.75
CA TYR A 161 0.60 10.68 -1.27
C TYR A 161 1.18 9.38 -1.79
N SER A 162 0.88 8.23 -1.16
CA SER A 162 1.54 6.93 -1.41
C SER A 162 3.05 6.99 -1.13
N GLY A 163 3.92 6.77 -2.11
CA GLY A 163 5.37 6.97 -1.96
C GLY A 163 6.14 5.71 -1.62
N ARG A 164 5.56 4.50 -1.79
CA ARG A 164 6.26 3.23 -1.57
C ARG A 164 7.22 2.90 -2.70
N ILE A 165 8.30 2.20 -2.35
CA ILE A 165 9.43 1.87 -3.21
C ILE A 165 9.66 0.36 -3.18
N ALA A 166 9.75 -0.28 -4.35
CA ALA A 166 10.21 -1.66 -4.48
C ALA A 166 11.24 -1.78 -5.60
N PHE A 167 12.38 -2.42 -5.34
CA PHE A 167 13.35 -2.72 -6.40
C PHE A 167 12.91 -3.94 -7.20
N ALA A 168 13.08 -3.88 -8.52
CA ALA A 168 12.90 -5.05 -9.35
C ALA A 168 13.89 -6.17 -8.95
N PRO A 169 13.49 -7.45 -9.06
CA PRO A 169 14.36 -8.58 -8.67
C PRO A 169 15.73 -8.61 -9.35
N ASP A 170 15.84 -8.03 -10.55
CA ASP A 170 17.10 -7.91 -11.30
C ASP A 170 18.00 -6.76 -10.78
N GLY A 171 17.51 -5.93 -9.87
CA GLY A 171 18.22 -4.78 -9.32
C GLY A 171 18.46 -3.64 -10.31
N GLN A 172 17.89 -3.66 -11.52
CA GLN A 172 18.17 -2.67 -12.57
C GLN A 172 17.17 -1.50 -12.58
N SER A 173 16.02 -1.67 -11.95
CA SER A 173 14.96 -0.66 -11.88
C SER A 173 14.27 -0.70 -10.54
N LEU A 174 13.50 0.34 -10.27
CA LEU A 174 12.62 0.41 -9.09
C LEU A 174 11.20 0.76 -9.51
N PHE A 175 10.25 0.37 -8.69
CA PHE A 175 8.85 0.74 -8.78
C PHE A 175 8.52 1.72 -7.68
N PHE A 176 7.78 2.76 -8.05
CA PHE A 176 7.44 3.86 -7.15
C PHE A 176 5.95 4.16 -7.23
N THR A 177 5.26 4.20 -6.10
CA THR A 177 3.83 4.45 -6.06
C THR A 177 3.52 5.92 -5.87
N ASN A 178 2.55 6.44 -6.63
CA ASN A 178 2.02 7.78 -6.49
C ASN A 178 0.50 7.75 -6.33
N GLY A 179 0.00 8.25 -5.21
CA GLY A 179 -1.44 8.40 -4.98
C GLY A 179 -2.06 9.50 -5.83
N GLU A 180 -3.38 9.43 -6.03
CA GLU A 180 -4.12 10.37 -6.87
C GLU A 180 -4.40 11.74 -6.21
N ARG A 181 -3.93 11.93 -4.97
CA ARG A 181 -3.97 13.18 -4.21
C ARG A 181 -5.38 13.70 -3.93
N GLN A 182 -6.37 12.78 -3.81
CA GLN A 182 -7.80 13.09 -3.62
C GLN A 182 -8.39 13.95 -4.77
N LYS A 183 -7.86 13.78 -6.00
CA LYS A 183 -8.28 14.53 -7.19
C LYS A 183 -9.06 13.67 -8.19
N PHE A 184 -9.17 12.36 -7.96
CA PHE A 184 -9.90 11.40 -8.80
C PHE A 184 -9.34 11.29 -10.23
N THR A 185 -9.63 12.26 -11.08
CA THR A 185 -9.32 12.27 -12.52
C THR A 185 -7.85 12.06 -12.89
N PRO A 186 -6.84 12.54 -12.14
CA PRO A 186 -5.44 12.28 -12.48
C PRO A 186 -5.10 10.79 -12.53
N ALA A 187 -5.82 9.93 -11.82
CA ALA A 187 -5.60 8.49 -11.89
C ALA A 187 -5.80 7.93 -13.31
N GLN A 188 -6.67 8.55 -14.12
CA GLN A 188 -6.92 8.17 -15.51
C GLN A 188 -6.21 9.07 -16.54
N ASP A 189 -5.61 10.20 -16.11
CA ASP A 189 -4.88 11.11 -17.00
C ASP A 189 -3.54 10.46 -17.43
N PRO A 190 -3.30 10.26 -18.74
CA PRO A 190 -2.08 9.66 -19.24
C PRO A 190 -0.83 10.53 -19.00
N GLN A 191 -0.97 11.85 -18.84
CA GLN A 191 0.17 12.77 -18.65
C GLN A 191 0.51 13.00 -17.17
N ALA A 192 -0.40 12.67 -16.25
CA ALA A 192 -0.16 12.77 -14.81
C ALA A 192 0.54 11.51 -14.27
N THR A 193 1.40 11.70 -13.28
CA THR A 193 2.00 10.59 -12.54
C THR A 193 1.24 10.23 -11.27
N LEU A 194 0.09 10.88 -11.03
CA LEU A 194 -0.77 10.69 -9.88
C LEU A 194 -1.74 9.53 -10.10
N GLY A 195 -1.93 8.67 -9.09
CA GLY A 195 -2.73 7.44 -9.18
C GLY A 195 -2.06 6.40 -10.08
N LYS A 196 -0.75 6.20 -9.93
CA LYS A 196 0.09 5.36 -10.79
C LYS A 196 1.07 4.51 -10.00
N VAL A 197 1.42 3.36 -10.56
CA VAL A 197 2.70 2.71 -10.32
C VAL A 197 3.65 3.17 -11.42
N LEU A 198 4.80 3.66 -11.04
CA LEU A 198 5.86 4.13 -11.93
C LEU A 198 7.02 3.14 -11.93
N ARG A 199 7.65 2.91 -13.08
CA ARG A 199 8.90 2.15 -13.17
C ARG A 199 10.02 3.05 -13.65
N LEU A 200 11.04 3.18 -12.80
CA LEU A 200 12.17 4.10 -12.95
C LEU A 200 13.50 3.35 -12.95
N THR A 201 14.50 3.91 -13.58
CA THR A 201 15.90 3.51 -13.36
C THR A 201 16.32 3.87 -11.93
N LEU A 202 17.45 3.33 -11.48
CA LEU A 202 18.02 3.69 -10.16
C LEU A 202 18.39 5.18 -10.03
N ASP A 203 18.45 5.92 -11.14
CA ASP A 203 18.68 7.36 -11.16
C ASP A 203 17.38 8.18 -11.35
N GLY A 204 16.21 7.55 -11.17
CA GLY A 204 14.91 8.22 -11.21
C GLY A 204 14.41 8.61 -12.60
N LYS A 205 15.05 8.13 -13.68
CA LYS A 205 14.59 8.33 -15.06
C LYS A 205 13.59 7.24 -15.45
N PRO A 206 12.71 7.49 -16.43
CA PRO A 206 11.84 6.43 -16.95
C PRO A 206 12.65 5.20 -17.36
N ALA A 207 12.27 4.02 -16.87
CA ALA A 207 12.96 2.79 -17.25
C ALA A 207 12.66 2.41 -18.71
N PRO A 208 13.62 1.87 -19.47
CA PRO A 208 13.38 1.40 -20.83
C PRO A 208 12.31 0.30 -20.86
N GLY A 209 11.46 0.32 -21.89
CA GLY A 209 10.44 -0.71 -22.12
C GLY A 209 9.17 -0.57 -21.26
N ASN A 210 8.92 0.59 -20.66
CA ASN A 210 7.64 0.86 -20.01
C ASN A 210 6.48 0.76 -21.03
N PRO A 211 5.42 -0.02 -20.72
CA PRO A 211 4.46 -0.48 -21.73
C PRO A 211 3.53 0.62 -22.26
N LEU A 212 3.37 1.70 -21.52
CA LEU A 212 2.43 2.79 -21.83
C LEU A 212 3.09 3.97 -22.54
N ALA A 213 4.42 4.08 -22.57
CA ALA A 213 5.14 5.18 -23.22
C ALA A 213 4.77 5.33 -24.71
N ALA A 214 4.72 4.23 -25.45
CA ALA A 214 4.32 4.24 -26.86
C ALA A 214 2.82 4.53 -27.09
N LYS A 215 2.01 4.54 -26.04
CA LYS A 215 0.57 4.84 -26.05
C LYS A 215 0.26 6.29 -25.63
N GLY A 216 1.29 7.14 -25.55
CA GLY A 216 1.14 8.55 -25.21
C GLY A 216 1.02 8.85 -23.72
N PHE A 217 1.31 7.90 -22.85
CA PHE A 217 1.43 8.16 -21.41
C PHE A 217 2.79 8.78 -21.07
N ALA A 218 2.87 9.41 -19.91
CA ALA A 218 4.15 9.79 -19.32
C ALA A 218 5.07 8.56 -19.27
N PRO A 219 6.34 8.67 -19.73
CA PRO A 219 7.18 7.53 -20.07
C PRO A 219 7.54 6.63 -18.87
N GLU A 220 7.39 7.10 -17.65
CA GLU A 220 7.63 6.33 -16.42
C GLU A 220 6.44 5.48 -15.97
N VAL A 221 5.24 5.67 -16.55
CA VAL A 221 4.03 4.97 -16.11
C VAL A 221 4.08 3.49 -16.45
N TRP A 222 3.92 2.65 -15.41
CA TRP A 222 3.82 1.19 -15.54
C TRP A 222 2.37 0.71 -15.53
N SER A 223 1.57 1.17 -14.55
CA SER A 223 0.11 0.94 -14.45
C SER A 223 -0.59 2.19 -13.94
N TYR A 224 -1.90 2.27 -14.10
CA TYR A 224 -2.69 3.45 -13.78
C TYR A 224 -4.08 3.10 -13.25
N GLY A 225 -4.84 4.12 -12.85
CA GLY A 225 -6.16 3.91 -12.27
C GLY A 225 -6.11 3.46 -10.81
N HIS A 226 -5.12 3.93 -10.06
CA HIS A 226 -4.93 3.66 -8.64
C HIS A 226 -5.39 4.85 -7.78
N ARG A 227 -5.73 4.55 -6.51
CA ARG A 227 -6.17 5.57 -5.56
C ARG A 227 -5.06 5.98 -4.58
N ASN A 228 -4.72 5.15 -3.62
CA ASN A 228 -3.73 5.45 -2.57
C ASN A 228 -2.97 4.20 -2.16
N LEU A 229 -1.92 3.93 -2.89
CA LEU A 229 -1.09 2.73 -2.84
C LEU A 229 -0.11 2.83 -1.66
N LEU A 230 -0.32 2.08 -0.60
CA LEU A 230 0.48 2.14 0.62
C LEU A 230 1.35 0.91 0.88
N GLY A 231 1.41 -0.02 -0.05
CA GLY A 231 2.33 -1.15 -0.03
C GLY A 231 2.62 -1.65 -1.43
N ILE A 232 3.85 -2.06 -1.69
CA ILE A 232 4.29 -2.65 -2.95
C ILE A 232 5.46 -3.60 -2.68
N ALA A 233 5.39 -4.82 -3.20
CA ALA A 233 6.43 -5.83 -2.99
C ALA A 233 6.46 -6.84 -4.14
N PHE A 234 7.63 -7.39 -4.41
CA PHE A 234 7.78 -8.54 -5.30
C PHE A 234 7.69 -9.85 -4.51
N ASP A 235 7.02 -10.84 -5.08
CA ASP A 235 7.07 -12.20 -4.56
C ASP A 235 8.30 -12.97 -5.05
N GLY A 236 8.47 -14.21 -4.55
CA GLY A 236 9.60 -15.06 -4.89
C GLY A 236 9.67 -15.49 -6.37
N GLU A 237 8.60 -15.28 -7.14
CA GLU A 237 8.53 -15.57 -8.57
C GLU A 237 8.62 -14.31 -9.43
N GLY A 238 8.88 -13.16 -8.82
CA GLY A 238 9.06 -11.88 -9.49
C GLY A 238 7.76 -11.21 -9.93
N ARG A 239 6.61 -11.58 -9.37
CA ARG A 239 5.34 -10.89 -9.57
C ARG A 239 5.24 -9.70 -8.62
N LEU A 240 4.77 -8.58 -9.14
CA LEU A 240 4.61 -7.35 -8.36
C LEU A 240 3.22 -7.29 -7.76
N TRP A 241 3.16 -7.26 -6.44
CA TRP A 241 1.94 -7.09 -5.67
C TRP A 241 1.87 -5.70 -5.07
N GLU A 242 0.69 -5.18 -4.99
CA GLU A 242 0.41 -3.87 -4.44
C GLU A 242 -0.86 -3.94 -3.59
N GLN A 243 -0.97 -3.07 -2.60
CA GLN A 243 -2.20 -2.86 -1.85
C GLN A 243 -2.51 -1.37 -1.73
N GLU A 244 -3.81 -1.03 -1.78
CA GLU A 244 -4.25 0.34 -1.72
C GLU A 244 -5.52 0.55 -0.88
N MET A 245 -5.65 1.76 -0.35
CA MET A 245 -6.85 2.18 0.36
C MET A 245 -7.95 2.54 -0.63
N GLY A 246 -9.08 1.86 -0.50
CA GLY A 246 -10.34 2.25 -1.12
C GLY A 246 -10.98 3.49 -0.47
N PRO A 247 -12.14 3.91 -0.96
CA PRO A 247 -12.94 4.97 -0.33
C PRO A 247 -13.69 4.45 0.91
N LYS A 248 -14.99 4.49 0.96
CA LYS A 248 -15.80 3.86 2.01
C LYS A 248 -16.05 2.39 1.64
N GLY A 249 -15.18 1.49 2.07
CA GLY A 249 -15.04 0.11 1.57
C GLY A 249 -14.04 0.01 0.43
N GLY A 250 -13.76 -1.21 -0.05
CA GLY A 250 -12.97 -1.47 -1.24
C GLY A 250 -11.48 -1.22 -1.09
N ASP A 251 -10.88 -1.45 0.09
CA ASP A 251 -9.43 -1.61 0.19
C ASP A 251 -9.02 -2.86 -0.60
N GLU A 252 -7.89 -2.84 -1.29
CA GLU A 252 -7.56 -3.82 -2.31
C GLU A 252 -6.15 -4.40 -2.17
N VAL A 253 -5.99 -5.65 -2.64
CA VAL A 253 -4.69 -6.23 -3.00
C VAL A 253 -4.73 -6.55 -4.49
N ASN A 254 -3.77 -6.03 -5.21
CA ASN A 254 -3.66 -6.09 -6.66
C ASN A 254 -2.40 -6.84 -7.10
N LEU A 255 -2.52 -7.68 -8.13
CA LEU A 255 -1.38 -8.16 -8.91
C LEU A 255 -1.11 -7.14 -10.02
N ILE A 256 0.05 -6.48 -9.96
CA ILE A 256 0.37 -5.40 -10.88
C ILE A 256 0.91 -5.91 -12.21
N MET A 257 0.09 -5.78 -13.24
CA MET A 257 0.40 -6.16 -14.60
C MET A 257 0.83 -4.94 -15.43
N PRO A 258 1.82 -5.08 -16.33
CA PRO A 258 2.29 -3.96 -17.14
C PRO A 258 1.20 -3.40 -18.05
N GLY A 259 1.00 -2.08 -17.99
CA GLY A 259 0.10 -1.36 -18.89
C GLY A 259 -1.39 -1.47 -18.56
N ARG A 260 -1.76 -2.05 -17.42
CA ARG A 260 -3.16 -2.24 -17.01
C ARG A 260 -3.73 -1.01 -16.29
N ASN A 261 -5.04 -0.87 -16.40
CA ASN A 261 -5.88 0.12 -15.68
C ASN A 261 -6.61 -0.58 -14.54
N TYR A 262 -6.46 -0.07 -13.31
CA TYR A 262 -7.05 -0.63 -12.10
C TYR A 262 -8.39 0.03 -11.70
N GLY A 263 -8.94 0.88 -12.55
CA GLY A 263 -10.33 1.33 -12.52
C GLY A 263 -10.56 2.67 -11.80
N TRP A 264 -9.81 3.01 -10.75
CA TRP A 264 -10.07 4.24 -10.00
C TRP A 264 -10.03 5.49 -10.89
N PRO A 265 -10.99 6.43 -10.79
CA PRO A 265 -12.16 6.47 -9.91
C PRO A 265 -13.45 5.89 -10.55
N ASN A 266 -13.37 5.20 -11.67
CA ASN A 266 -14.52 4.75 -12.46
C ASN A 266 -15.06 3.39 -11.98
N ALA A 267 -14.23 2.58 -11.33
CA ALA A 267 -14.59 1.32 -10.68
C ALA A 267 -13.92 1.20 -9.32
N SER A 268 -14.62 0.62 -8.34
CA SER A 268 -14.12 0.28 -7.00
C SER A 268 -15.18 -0.56 -6.28
N ASN A 269 -14.74 -1.48 -5.41
CA ASN A 269 -15.64 -2.24 -4.53
C ASN A 269 -16.07 -1.46 -3.27
N GLY A 270 -16.01 -0.14 -3.32
CA GLY A 270 -16.40 0.79 -2.26
C GLY A 270 -17.29 1.90 -2.76
N ARG A 271 -17.64 2.84 -1.90
CA ARG A 271 -18.52 3.97 -2.21
C ARG A 271 -17.83 5.30 -1.90
N HIS A 272 -18.28 6.38 -2.54
CA HIS A 272 -17.84 7.72 -2.12
C HIS A 272 -18.22 8.01 -0.67
N TYR A 273 -17.44 8.86 0.02
CA TYR A 273 -17.72 9.24 1.41
C TYR A 273 -19.05 9.98 1.59
N ASP A 274 -19.55 10.65 0.55
CA ASP A 274 -20.87 11.32 0.50
C ASP A 274 -22.03 10.35 0.21
N GLY A 275 -21.74 9.06 0.03
CA GLY A 275 -22.72 8.00 -0.18
C GLY A 275 -23.07 7.72 -1.65
N ARG A 276 -22.53 8.47 -2.61
CA ARG A 276 -22.69 8.15 -4.04
C ARG A 276 -22.01 6.81 -4.35
N ASP A 277 -22.66 6.02 -5.18
CA ASP A 277 -22.10 4.74 -5.63
C ASP A 277 -20.94 4.96 -6.60
N ILE A 278 -20.00 4.03 -6.57
CA ILE A 278 -18.99 3.81 -7.60
C ILE A 278 -19.31 2.42 -8.15
N PRO A 279 -19.33 2.21 -9.47
CA PRO A 279 -19.53 0.88 -10.03
C PRO A 279 -18.51 -0.11 -9.46
N ASP A 280 -18.98 -1.27 -9.02
CA ASP A 280 -18.10 -2.37 -8.64
C ASP A 280 -17.37 -2.92 -9.88
N HIS A 281 -16.19 -3.54 -9.66
CA HIS A 281 -15.52 -4.27 -10.74
C HIS A 281 -16.40 -5.39 -11.29
N ALA A 282 -16.50 -5.46 -12.61
CA ALA A 282 -17.33 -6.44 -13.31
C ALA A 282 -16.58 -7.08 -14.49
N PRO A 283 -16.87 -8.33 -14.83
CA PRO A 283 -16.25 -8.97 -16.00
C PRO A 283 -16.49 -8.17 -17.27
N GLY A 284 -15.41 -7.78 -17.96
CA GLY A 284 -15.48 -7.03 -19.22
C GLY A 284 -15.62 -5.51 -19.09
N ASP A 285 -15.48 -4.94 -17.90
CA ASP A 285 -15.53 -3.49 -17.65
C ASP A 285 -14.27 -2.76 -18.19
N GLY A 286 -13.23 -3.49 -18.60
CA GLY A 286 -11.98 -2.94 -19.13
C GLY A 286 -10.94 -2.61 -18.08
N TYR A 287 -11.21 -2.91 -16.83
CA TYR A 287 -10.30 -2.72 -15.71
C TYR A 287 -9.74 -4.05 -15.21
N GLU A 288 -8.57 -4.00 -14.56
CA GLU A 288 -7.99 -5.14 -13.85
C GLU A 288 -8.60 -5.19 -12.45
N PRO A 289 -9.36 -6.25 -12.11
CA PRO A 289 -10.00 -6.32 -10.81
C PRO A 289 -8.99 -6.68 -9.72
N PRO A 290 -9.22 -6.25 -8.46
CA PRO A 290 -8.40 -6.66 -7.33
C PRO A 290 -8.47 -8.18 -7.11
N LYS A 291 -7.39 -8.76 -6.61
CA LYS A 291 -7.35 -10.18 -6.23
C LYS A 291 -8.06 -10.43 -4.89
N VAL A 292 -7.96 -9.45 -3.99
CA VAL A 292 -8.67 -9.44 -2.70
C VAL A 292 -9.13 -8.01 -2.40
N TRP A 293 -10.29 -7.86 -1.80
CA TRP A 293 -10.78 -6.56 -1.33
C TRP A 293 -11.55 -6.68 0.00
N TRP A 294 -11.64 -5.55 0.75
CA TRP A 294 -12.29 -5.51 2.06
C TRP A 294 -13.42 -4.50 2.12
N ASN A 295 -14.52 -4.93 2.71
CA ASN A 295 -15.62 -4.09 3.17
C ASN A 295 -16.22 -4.75 4.43
N PRO A 296 -16.08 -4.12 5.63
CA PRO A 296 -15.49 -2.81 5.88
C PRO A 296 -14.00 -2.73 5.61
N VAL A 297 -13.47 -1.50 5.49
CA VAL A 297 -12.05 -1.22 5.26
C VAL A 297 -11.15 -1.71 6.40
N ILE A 298 -9.94 -2.16 6.06
CA ILE A 298 -8.84 -2.38 7.00
C ILE A 298 -7.92 -1.16 7.09
N SER A 299 -8.00 -0.23 6.13
CA SER A 299 -7.08 0.88 5.88
C SER A 299 -5.63 0.39 5.85
N PRO A 300 -5.21 -0.29 4.78
CA PRO A 300 -3.92 -0.95 4.71
C PRO A 300 -2.76 0.06 4.80
N GLY A 301 -1.70 -0.33 5.49
CA GLY A 301 -0.45 0.40 5.65
C GLY A 301 0.66 -0.20 4.79
N GLY A 302 1.76 -0.69 5.41
CA GLY A 302 2.83 -1.38 4.68
C GLY A 302 2.43 -2.79 4.21
N LEU A 303 3.14 -3.28 3.20
CA LEU A 303 3.02 -4.62 2.63
C LEU A 303 4.39 -5.30 2.60
N MET A 304 4.46 -6.51 3.09
CA MET A 304 5.63 -7.38 3.00
C MET A 304 5.19 -8.76 2.51
N ILE A 305 5.99 -9.40 1.64
CA ILE A 305 5.82 -10.82 1.27
C ILE A 305 6.85 -11.63 2.05
N TYR A 306 6.37 -12.59 2.82
CA TYR A 306 7.19 -13.33 3.76
C TYR A 306 8.04 -14.40 3.07
N THR A 307 9.34 -14.36 3.29
CA THR A 307 10.30 -15.34 2.76
C THR A 307 11.12 -16.03 3.85
N GLY A 308 10.85 -15.69 5.12
CA GLY A 308 11.59 -16.16 6.27
C GLY A 308 11.37 -17.64 6.60
N LYS A 309 12.19 -18.17 7.51
CA LYS A 309 12.11 -19.56 7.96
C LYS A 309 11.46 -19.71 9.33
N MET A 310 11.25 -18.60 10.06
CA MET A 310 10.70 -18.65 11.42
C MET A 310 9.24 -19.08 11.43
N PHE A 311 8.49 -18.75 10.37
CA PHE A 311 7.10 -19.16 10.15
C PHE A 311 6.98 -19.87 8.80
N PRO A 312 7.45 -21.13 8.69
CA PRO A 312 7.54 -21.82 7.41
C PRO A 312 6.19 -22.01 6.70
N GLN A 313 5.09 -22.03 7.46
CA GLN A 313 3.73 -22.12 6.95
C GLN A 313 3.23 -20.86 6.24
N TRP A 314 3.97 -19.75 6.33
CA TRP A 314 3.62 -18.46 5.75
C TRP A 314 4.56 -18.01 4.62
N GLN A 315 5.45 -18.90 4.20
CA GLN A 315 6.35 -18.57 3.08
C GLN A 315 5.54 -18.30 1.80
N GLY A 316 5.78 -17.15 1.20
CA GLY A 316 5.06 -16.65 0.03
C GLY A 316 3.81 -15.83 0.34
N ASP A 317 3.30 -15.84 1.57
CA ASP A 317 2.14 -15.03 1.96
C ASP A 317 2.49 -13.55 2.11
N ALA A 318 1.51 -12.71 1.83
CA ALA A 318 1.62 -11.27 2.08
C ALA A 318 1.12 -10.91 3.48
N PHE A 319 1.80 -9.95 4.11
CA PHE A 319 1.42 -9.36 5.40
C PHE A 319 1.19 -7.88 5.24
N ILE A 320 0.10 -7.38 5.82
CA ILE A 320 -0.35 -6.00 5.69
C ILE A 320 -0.64 -5.43 7.08
N GLY A 321 -0.13 -4.24 7.35
CA GLY A 321 -0.52 -3.49 8.53
C GLY A 321 -1.90 -2.87 8.35
N GLY A 322 -2.86 -3.17 9.23
CA GLY A 322 -4.19 -2.57 9.23
C GLY A 322 -4.26 -1.36 10.16
N LEU A 323 -4.53 -0.18 9.59
CA LEU A 323 -4.61 1.06 10.39
C LEU A 323 -5.97 1.19 11.08
N SER A 324 -7.09 1.15 10.35
CA SER A 324 -8.42 1.25 10.96
C SER A 324 -8.83 -0.04 11.65
N SER A 325 -8.46 -1.18 11.11
CA SER A 325 -8.74 -2.48 11.71
C SER A 325 -7.84 -2.80 12.92
N GLN A 326 -6.78 -2.01 13.16
CA GLN A 326 -5.81 -2.21 14.24
C GLN A 326 -5.28 -3.65 14.30
N SER A 327 -4.93 -4.20 13.16
CA SER A 327 -4.59 -5.61 13.01
C SER A 327 -3.37 -5.84 12.12
N LEU A 328 -2.75 -7.00 12.27
CA LEU A 328 -1.89 -7.61 11.27
C LEU A 328 -2.76 -8.52 10.41
N VAL A 329 -2.75 -8.30 9.10
CA VAL A 329 -3.56 -9.02 8.12
C VAL A 329 -2.64 -9.89 7.28
N ARG A 330 -2.97 -11.18 7.13
CA ARG A 330 -2.31 -12.09 6.22
C ARG A 330 -3.18 -12.30 4.97
N VAL A 331 -2.53 -12.32 3.83
CA VAL A 331 -3.14 -12.68 2.55
C VAL A 331 -2.36 -13.87 2.00
N ASP A 332 -3.06 -14.95 1.76
CA ASP A 332 -2.52 -16.17 1.17
C ASP A 332 -2.39 -15.95 -0.34
N LEU A 333 -1.16 -16.02 -0.85
CA LEU A 333 -0.84 -15.85 -2.27
C LEU A 333 -0.58 -17.23 -2.90
N ASP A 334 -1.29 -17.53 -3.98
CA ASP A 334 -1.12 -18.77 -4.75
C ASP A 334 -1.03 -18.45 -6.24
N GLY A 335 0.19 -18.42 -6.76
CA GLY A 335 0.45 -18.01 -8.13
C GLY A 335 -0.02 -16.56 -8.37
N GLN A 336 -0.94 -16.36 -9.29
CA GLN A 336 -1.54 -15.07 -9.59
C GLN A 336 -2.83 -14.80 -8.80
N ASN A 337 -3.20 -15.68 -7.89
CA ASN A 337 -4.39 -15.58 -7.07
C ASN A 337 -4.03 -15.14 -5.66
N ALA A 338 -5.00 -14.58 -4.97
CA ALA A 338 -4.90 -14.23 -3.57
C ALA A 338 -6.23 -14.49 -2.86
N ARG A 339 -6.16 -14.77 -1.57
CA ARG A 339 -7.34 -14.92 -0.71
C ARG A 339 -7.06 -14.37 0.68
N LYS A 340 -8.11 -13.92 1.36
CA LYS A 340 -8.01 -13.47 2.73
C LYS A 340 -7.55 -14.64 3.62
N GLY A 341 -6.45 -14.41 4.34
CA GLY A 341 -5.96 -15.31 5.39
C GLY A 341 -6.38 -14.83 6.76
N ASP A 342 -5.48 -14.96 7.72
CA ASP A 342 -5.73 -14.57 9.11
C ASP A 342 -5.70 -13.05 9.30
N GLN A 343 -6.44 -12.59 10.31
CA GLN A 343 -6.41 -11.21 10.77
C GLN A 343 -6.29 -11.20 12.30
N TRP A 344 -5.14 -10.74 12.81
CA TRP A 344 -4.87 -10.72 14.25
C TRP A 344 -4.99 -9.32 14.81
N PRO A 345 -5.89 -9.07 15.79
CA PRO A 345 -5.98 -7.78 16.47
C PRO A 345 -4.66 -7.46 17.18
N MET A 346 -4.08 -6.29 16.91
CA MET A 346 -2.85 -5.80 17.54
C MET A 346 -3.11 -4.74 18.61
N GLY A 347 -4.34 -4.23 18.70
CA GLY A 347 -4.74 -3.21 19.68
C GLY A 347 -4.25 -1.81 19.34
N ALA A 348 -3.58 -1.63 18.21
CA ALA A 348 -3.09 -0.36 17.71
C ALA A 348 -3.06 -0.34 16.18
N ARG A 349 -3.04 0.83 15.60
CA ARG A 349 -2.92 1.05 14.16
C ARG A 349 -1.52 0.59 13.70
N ILE A 350 -1.44 -0.37 12.79
CA ILE A 350 -0.17 -0.87 12.26
C ILE A 350 0.13 -0.12 10.96
N ARG A 351 1.23 0.66 10.98
CA ARG A 351 1.65 1.51 9.87
C ARG A 351 2.50 0.78 8.87
N ASP A 352 3.43 -0.06 9.32
CA ASP A 352 4.34 -0.78 8.46
C ASP A 352 4.64 -2.18 8.97
N VAL A 353 5.05 -3.04 8.08
CA VAL A 353 5.41 -4.43 8.35
C VAL A 353 6.61 -4.81 7.50
N ASP A 354 7.62 -5.43 8.11
CA ASP A 354 8.82 -5.92 7.41
C ASP A 354 9.33 -7.21 8.03
N GLN A 355 10.23 -7.90 7.33
CA GLN A 355 10.86 -9.12 7.78
C GLN A 355 12.28 -8.86 8.25
N GLY A 356 12.59 -9.24 9.48
CA GLY A 356 13.95 -9.21 9.99
C GLY A 356 14.84 -10.32 9.37
N PRO A 357 16.16 -10.15 9.44
CA PRO A 357 17.12 -11.09 8.84
C PRO A 357 17.04 -12.51 9.44
N ASP A 358 16.53 -12.64 10.65
CA ASP A 358 16.28 -13.91 11.33
C ASP A 358 14.93 -14.55 11.00
N GLY A 359 14.13 -13.90 10.13
CA GLY A 359 12.78 -14.33 9.75
C GLY A 359 11.68 -13.91 10.72
N ALA A 360 11.98 -13.14 11.77
CA ALA A 360 10.94 -12.52 12.58
C ALA A 360 10.15 -11.48 11.77
N ILE A 361 8.87 -11.31 12.08
CA ILE A 361 8.06 -10.23 11.49
C ILE A 361 8.16 -9.02 12.41
N TRP A 362 8.40 -7.85 11.82
CA TRP A 362 8.53 -6.60 12.53
C TRP A 362 7.43 -5.64 12.13
N LEU A 363 6.87 -4.96 13.11
CA LEU A 363 5.75 -4.04 12.95
C LEU A 363 6.10 -2.67 13.51
N ILE A 364 5.63 -1.63 12.84
CA ILE A 364 5.58 -0.28 13.39
C ILE A 364 4.12 0.13 13.59
N GLU A 365 3.80 0.58 14.80
CA GLU A 365 2.53 1.22 15.08
C GLU A 365 2.51 2.66 14.55
N ASP A 366 1.35 3.07 14.02
CA ASP A 366 1.09 4.47 13.68
C ASP A 366 0.77 5.25 14.96
N GLY A 367 1.76 5.88 15.54
CA GLY A 367 1.60 6.66 16.77
C GLY A 367 0.69 7.90 16.63
N GLY A 368 0.21 8.20 15.44
CA GLY A 368 -0.57 9.41 15.18
C GLY A 368 0.24 10.67 15.52
N LYS A 369 -0.17 11.38 16.59
CA LYS A 369 0.59 12.51 17.16
C LYS A 369 1.42 12.11 18.40
N SER A 370 1.44 10.82 18.73
CA SER A 370 2.09 10.25 19.90
C SER A 370 3.15 9.23 19.49
N GLN A 371 3.57 8.40 20.44
CA GLN A 371 4.56 7.35 20.19
C GLN A 371 3.92 6.13 19.53
N GLY A 372 4.62 5.58 18.52
CA GLY A 372 4.35 4.30 17.88
C GLY A 372 5.44 3.30 18.24
N ARG A 373 5.05 2.10 18.65
CA ARG A 373 5.99 1.06 19.07
C ARG A 373 6.56 0.31 17.87
N LEU A 374 7.83 -0.06 17.98
CA LEU A 374 8.45 -1.08 17.14
C LEU A 374 8.29 -2.43 17.85
N ILE A 375 7.64 -3.36 17.20
CA ILE A 375 7.28 -4.67 17.75
C ILE A 375 7.91 -5.77 16.91
N ARG A 376 8.53 -6.74 17.55
CA ARG A 376 9.07 -7.94 16.92
C ARG A 376 8.19 -9.14 17.25
N LEU A 377 7.78 -9.88 16.23
CA LEU A 377 6.99 -11.10 16.34
C LEU A 377 7.87 -12.33 16.10
N THR A 378 7.82 -13.27 17.04
CA THR A 378 8.55 -14.55 16.93
C THR A 378 7.61 -15.72 17.10
N ALA A 379 7.98 -16.88 16.60
CA ALA A 379 7.21 -18.11 16.82
C ALA A 379 7.07 -18.41 18.31
N LYS A 380 5.93 -19.04 18.68
CA LYS A 380 5.66 -19.52 20.05
C LYS A 380 6.45 -20.76 20.39
#